data_b742645a63f2de7733d25f1021314849
#
_entry.id   b742645a63f2de7733d25f1021314849
#
_cell.length_a   1.000
_cell.length_b   1.000
_cell.length_c   1.000
_cell.angle_alpha   90.00
_cell.angle_beta   90.00
_cell.angle_gamma   90.00
#
_symmetry.space_group_name_H-M   'P 1'
#
loop_
_entity.id
_entity.type
_entity.pdbx_description
1 polymer ?
#
loop_
_entity_poly.entity_id
_entity_poly.type
_entity_poly.pdbx_seq_one_letter_code
_entity_poly.pdbx_strand_id
1 'polypeptide(L)'
;MSFLWEDSEGAPINLTDYTARMQARKAFNADEKLIDATTENGMITLVPATGEVQIELPETITATFIWSQALYDLELVSADGTVTRLAQGSINISREVTRNG
;
A
#
# COMPACT_ATOMS: atom_id res chain seq x y z
N MET A 1 -7.80 0.34 2.15
CA MET A 1 -6.85 0.77 3.20
C MET A 1 -6.22 2.08 2.79
N SER A 2 -5.96 2.96 3.74
CA SER A 2 -5.40 4.26 3.41
C SER A 2 -4.40 4.67 4.48
N PHE A 3 -3.48 5.57 4.06
CA PHE A 3 -2.45 6.12 4.92
C PHE A 3 -2.43 7.63 4.73
N LEU A 4 -2.09 8.36 5.79
CA LEU A 4 -1.89 9.80 5.70
C LEU A 4 -0.42 10.10 5.96
N TRP A 5 0.18 10.94 5.11
CA TRP A 5 1.55 11.37 5.31
C TRP A 5 1.55 12.84 5.70
N GLU A 6 1.98 13.10 6.93
CA GLU A 6 2.01 14.44 7.49
C GLU A 6 3.41 14.76 7.98
N ASP A 7 3.72 16.05 8.04
CA ASP A 7 5.01 16.46 8.60
C ASP A 7 4.93 16.44 10.14
N SER A 8 6.01 16.87 10.79
CA SER A 8 6.09 16.78 12.24
C SER A 8 5.10 17.71 12.93
N GLU A 9 4.49 18.64 12.21
CA GLU A 9 3.51 19.56 12.76
C GLU A 9 2.09 19.18 12.42
N GLY A 10 1.90 18.03 11.79
CA GLY A 10 0.57 17.57 11.44
C GLY A 10 0.03 18.10 10.13
N ALA A 11 0.83 18.84 9.36
CA ALA A 11 0.38 19.34 8.07
C ALA A 11 0.57 18.29 6.99
N PRO A 12 -0.40 18.13 6.08
CA PRO A 12 -0.28 17.12 5.04
C PRO A 12 0.88 17.40 4.09
N ILE A 13 1.57 16.34 3.68
CA ILE A 13 2.62 16.46 2.69
C ILE A 13 1.96 16.53 1.32
N ASN A 14 2.40 17.47 0.50
CA ASN A 14 1.88 17.58 -0.87
C ASN A 14 2.49 16.48 -1.72
N LEU A 15 1.64 15.60 -2.27
CA LEU A 15 2.08 14.43 -3.02
C LEU A 15 2.10 14.67 -4.53
N THR A 16 2.02 15.91 -4.98
CA THR A 16 2.09 16.23 -6.41
C THR A 16 3.39 15.66 -6.99
N ASP A 17 3.26 14.97 -8.12
CA ASP A 17 4.40 14.35 -8.84
C ASP A 17 5.05 13.19 -8.09
N TYR A 18 4.43 12.69 -7.03
CA TYR A 18 4.88 11.46 -6.39
C TYR A 18 4.25 10.25 -7.06
N THR A 19 4.94 9.12 -6.96
CA THR A 19 4.35 7.82 -7.24
C THR A 19 4.49 6.97 -6.00
N ALA A 20 3.73 5.88 -5.92
CA ALA A 20 3.75 5.02 -4.75
C ALA A 20 3.76 3.56 -5.16
N ARG A 21 4.33 2.72 -4.31
CA ARG A 21 4.32 1.28 -4.50
C ARG A 21 4.21 0.60 -3.14
N MET A 22 3.40 -0.46 -3.10
CA MET A 22 3.28 -1.29 -1.91
C MET A 22 3.47 -2.73 -2.34
N GLN A 23 4.35 -3.44 -1.65
CA GLN A 23 4.61 -4.83 -1.92
C GLN A 23 4.40 -5.62 -0.65
N ALA A 24 3.78 -6.79 -0.77
CA ALA A 24 3.56 -7.68 0.36
C ALA A 24 4.12 -9.06 0.04
N ARG A 25 4.74 -9.69 1.01
CA ARG A 25 5.38 -10.98 0.90
C ARG A 25 5.15 -11.76 2.17
N LYS A 26 5.36 -13.08 2.12
CA LYS A 26 5.27 -13.89 3.32
C LYS A 26 6.34 -13.51 4.32
N ALA A 27 7.51 -13.12 3.84
CA ALA A 27 8.62 -12.65 4.67
C ALA A 27 9.35 -11.56 3.89
N PHE A 28 10.05 -10.66 4.60
CA PHE A 28 10.70 -9.55 3.94
C PHE A 28 11.76 -10.00 2.94
N ASN A 29 12.35 -11.17 3.15
CA ASN A 29 13.38 -11.67 2.24
C ASN A 29 12.83 -12.65 1.20
N ALA A 30 11.52 -12.83 1.12
CA ALA A 30 10.93 -13.73 0.12
C ALA A 30 10.97 -13.06 -1.24
N ASP A 31 11.25 -13.84 -2.28
CA ASP A 31 11.29 -13.29 -3.64
C ASP A 31 9.90 -13.07 -4.21
N GLU A 32 8.97 -13.93 -3.85
CA GLU A 32 7.63 -13.84 -4.42
C GLU A 32 6.83 -12.73 -3.78
N LYS A 33 6.22 -11.89 -4.59
CA LYS A 33 5.34 -10.82 -4.12
C LYS A 33 3.92 -11.35 -4.13
N LEU A 34 3.27 -11.32 -2.97
CA LEU A 34 1.87 -11.70 -2.87
C LEU A 34 0.97 -10.56 -3.35
N ILE A 35 1.40 -9.32 -3.13
CA ILE A 35 0.71 -8.13 -3.59
C ILE A 35 1.76 -7.20 -4.16
N ASP A 36 1.46 -6.59 -5.30
CA ASP A 36 2.33 -5.60 -5.92
C ASP A 36 1.43 -4.48 -6.44
N ALA A 37 1.15 -3.52 -5.57
CA ALA A 37 0.26 -2.40 -5.88
C ALA A 37 1.09 -1.17 -6.17
N THR A 38 0.72 -0.45 -7.23
CA THR A 38 1.42 0.78 -7.63
C THR A 38 0.42 1.82 -8.08
N THR A 39 0.88 3.07 -8.17
CA THR A 39 0.06 4.11 -8.78
C THR A 39 -0.14 3.83 -10.25
N GLU A 40 0.83 3.21 -10.90
CA GLU A 40 0.76 2.92 -12.33
C GLU A 40 -0.27 1.85 -12.68
N ASN A 41 -0.46 0.87 -11.81
CA ASN A 41 -1.43 -0.20 -12.09
C ASN A 41 -2.81 0.11 -11.52
N GLY A 42 -2.99 1.29 -10.91
CA GLY A 42 -4.30 1.72 -10.46
C GLY A 42 -4.71 1.23 -9.08
N MET A 43 -3.92 0.41 -8.43
CA MET A 43 -4.25 -0.07 -7.09
C MET A 43 -3.97 0.95 -6.02
N ILE A 44 -3.11 1.94 -6.30
CA ILE A 44 -2.82 3.01 -5.37
C ILE A 44 -3.26 4.33 -5.99
N THR A 45 -4.01 5.11 -5.22
CA THR A 45 -4.42 6.46 -5.62
C THR A 45 -3.87 7.44 -4.60
N LEU A 46 -3.23 8.48 -5.07
CA LEU A 46 -2.71 9.54 -4.22
C LEU A 46 -3.66 10.73 -4.27
N VAL A 47 -3.91 11.32 -3.09
CA VAL A 47 -4.67 12.57 -3.00
C VAL A 47 -3.67 13.64 -2.58
N PRO A 48 -3.10 14.39 -3.54
CA PRO A 48 -1.96 15.25 -3.25
C PRO A 48 -2.22 16.32 -2.20
N ALA A 49 -3.41 16.88 -2.21
CA ALA A 49 -3.70 18.01 -1.32
C ALA A 49 -3.79 17.60 0.14
N THR A 50 -4.12 16.33 0.41
CA THR A 50 -4.33 15.87 1.78
C THR A 50 -3.24 14.93 2.26
N GLY A 51 -2.29 14.57 1.40
CA GLY A 51 -1.25 13.60 1.76
C GLY A 51 -1.77 12.19 1.91
N GLU A 52 -2.92 11.88 1.34
CA GLU A 52 -3.54 10.57 1.51
C GLU A 52 -3.08 9.60 0.44
N VAL A 53 -2.79 8.38 0.85
CA VAL A 53 -2.43 7.27 -0.03
C VAL A 53 -3.51 6.21 0.12
N GLN A 54 -4.31 6.00 -0.91
CA GLN A 54 -5.41 5.04 -0.88
C GLN A 54 -5.01 3.80 -1.65
N ILE A 55 -5.18 2.63 -1.04
CA ILE A 55 -4.83 1.36 -1.66
C ILE A 55 -6.09 0.51 -1.77
N GLU A 56 -6.45 0.15 -3.00
CA GLU A 56 -7.59 -0.70 -3.28
C GLU A 56 -7.12 -1.98 -3.95
N LEU A 57 -7.42 -3.12 -3.36
CA LEU A 57 -7.09 -4.41 -3.94
C LEU A 57 -8.33 -4.99 -4.58
N PRO A 58 -8.30 -5.30 -5.89
CA PRO A 58 -9.47 -5.87 -6.55
C PRO A 58 -9.88 -7.19 -5.92
N GLU A 59 -11.19 -7.45 -5.92
CA GLU A 59 -11.69 -8.69 -5.37
C GLU A 59 -11.11 -9.90 -6.08
N THR A 60 -10.82 -9.78 -7.35
CA THR A 60 -10.22 -10.87 -8.10
C THR A 60 -8.85 -11.26 -7.54
N ILE A 61 -8.14 -10.31 -6.97
CA ILE A 61 -6.85 -10.59 -6.33
C ILE A 61 -7.07 -11.15 -4.93
N THR A 62 -7.90 -10.50 -4.13
CA THR A 62 -8.10 -10.92 -2.74
C THR A 62 -8.75 -12.29 -2.65
N ALA A 63 -9.57 -12.64 -3.64
CA ALA A 63 -10.22 -13.95 -3.65
C ALA A 63 -9.23 -15.11 -3.83
N THR A 64 -8.04 -14.83 -4.34
CA THR A 64 -7.03 -15.89 -4.52
C THR A 64 -6.15 -16.07 -3.29
N PHE A 65 -6.32 -15.24 -2.26
CA PHE A 65 -5.45 -15.31 -1.10
C PHE A 65 -5.76 -16.55 -0.28
N ILE A 66 -4.75 -17.41 -0.13
CA ILE A 66 -4.87 -18.59 0.72
C ILE A 66 -4.06 -18.43 1.99
N TRP A 67 -3.33 -17.33 2.12
CA TRP A 67 -2.56 -17.05 3.31
C TRP A 67 -3.35 -16.11 4.22
N SER A 68 -3.04 -16.12 5.50
CA SER A 68 -3.75 -15.27 6.45
C SER A 68 -2.94 -14.06 6.88
N GLN A 69 -1.66 -14.01 6.54
CA GLN A 69 -0.80 -12.91 6.95
C GLN A 69 0.32 -12.71 5.94
N ALA A 70 0.68 -11.47 5.72
CA ALA A 70 1.81 -11.11 4.88
C ALA A 70 2.47 -9.86 5.45
N LEU A 71 3.74 -9.68 5.12
CA LEU A 71 4.49 -8.48 5.51
C LEU A 71 4.51 -7.52 4.33
N TYR A 72 4.32 -6.23 4.59
CA TYR A 72 4.26 -5.25 3.52
C TYR A 72 5.15 -4.07 3.81
N ASP A 73 5.54 -3.37 2.73
CA ASP A 73 6.10 -2.04 2.84
C ASP A 73 5.44 -1.14 1.81
N LEU A 74 5.33 0.14 2.16
CA LEU A 74 4.76 1.17 1.30
C LEU A 74 5.79 2.25 1.13
N GLU A 75 6.16 2.53 -0.12
CA GLU A 75 7.16 3.53 -0.45
C GLU A 75 6.59 4.57 -1.38
N LEU A 76 7.02 5.81 -1.19
CA LEU A 76 6.68 6.92 -2.07
C LEU A 76 7.95 7.37 -2.77
N VAL A 77 7.83 7.70 -4.05
CA VAL A 77 8.96 8.13 -4.86
C VAL A 77 8.65 9.52 -5.39
N SER A 78 9.50 10.49 -5.08
CA SER A 78 9.31 11.85 -5.53
C SER A 78 9.73 12.01 -6.99
N ALA A 79 9.46 13.19 -7.56
CA ALA A 79 9.78 13.45 -8.96
C ALA A 79 11.28 13.35 -9.24
N ASP A 80 12.12 13.60 -8.24
CA ASP A 80 13.57 13.52 -8.43
C ASP A 80 14.12 12.14 -8.12
N GLY A 81 13.24 11.16 -7.85
CA GLY A 81 13.69 9.79 -7.60
C GLY A 81 13.97 9.44 -6.15
N THR A 82 13.74 10.37 -5.22
CA THR A 82 13.96 10.08 -3.81
C THR A 82 12.88 9.12 -3.30
N VAL A 83 13.32 8.03 -2.68
CA VAL A 83 12.42 7.00 -2.16
C VAL A 83 12.27 7.17 -0.66
N THR A 84 11.01 7.24 -0.20
CA THR A 84 10.71 7.34 1.22
C THR A 84 9.81 6.17 1.61
N ARG A 85 10.22 5.38 2.61
CA ARG A 85 9.36 4.33 3.14
C ARG A 85 8.37 4.96 4.11
N LEU A 86 7.10 4.94 3.75
CA LEU A 86 6.06 5.55 4.56
C LEU A 86 5.57 4.62 5.66
N ALA A 87 5.43 3.34 5.35
CA ALA A 87 4.87 2.38 6.30
C ALA A 87 5.46 1.00 6.06
N GLN A 88 5.49 0.19 7.11
CA GLN A 88 5.96 -1.17 7.05
C GLN A 88 5.21 -1.93 8.14
N GLY A 89 4.74 -3.13 7.84
CA GLY A 89 3.97 -3.86 8.83
C GLY A 89 3.46 -5.18 8.30
N SER A 90 2.34 -5.63 8.86
CA SER A 90 1.72 -6.88 8.44
C SER A 90 0.28 -6.64 8.00
N ILE A 91 -0.16 -7.47 7.06
CA ILE A 91 -1.54 -7.50 6.60
C ILE A 91 -2.13 -8.83 7.04
N ASN A 92 -3.27 -8.77 7.71
CA ASN A 92 -3.98 -9.96 8.13
C ASN A 92 -5.27 -10.05 7.35
N ILE A 93 -5.54 -11.24 6.80
CA ILE A 93 -6.74 -11.48 6.04
C ILE A 93 -7.69 -12.34 6.87
N SER A 94 -8.87 -11.81 7.13
CA SER A 94 -9.88 -12.54 7.86
C SER A 94 -10.84 -13.16 6.88
N ARG A 95 -10.77 -14.45 6.70
CA ARG A 95 -11.52 -15.11 5.65
C ARG A 95 -12.97 -15.33 6.00
N GLU A 96 -13.30 -15.43 7.27
CA GLU A 96 -14.68 -15.67 7.63
C GLU A 96 -15.56 -14.43 7.43
N VAL A 97 -14.96 -13.27 7.35
CA VAL A 97 -15.74 -12.07 7.10
C VAL A 97 -16.31 -12.07 5.71
N THR A 98 -15.60 -12.65 4.77
CA THR A 98 -16.04 -12.60 3.38
C THR A 98 -17.16 -13.57 3.09
N ARG A 99 -17.34 -14.59 3.95
CA ARG A 99 -18.32 -15.59 3.64
C ARG A 99 -19.69 -15.17 3.97
N ASN A 100 -19.88 -14.18 4.70
CA ASN A 100 -21.19 -13.81 5.06
C ASN A 100 -21.95 -13.25 4.00
N GLY A 101 -21.36 -13.21 3.00
CA GLY A 101 -22.21 -12.83 1.89
C GLY A 101 -23.40 -12.42 2.38
#